data_ad7996562fc8cc297962d1fa9a4a26e9
#
_entry.id   ad7996562fc8cc297962d1fa9a4a26e9
#
_cell.length_a   1.000
_cell.length_b   1.000
_cell.length_c   1.000
_cell.angle_alpha   90.00
_cell.angle_beta   90.00
_cell.angle_gamma   90.00
#
_symmetry.space_group_name_H-M   'P 1'
#
loop_
_entity.id
_entity.type
_entity.pdbx_description
1 polymer ?
#
loop_
_entity_poly.entity_id
_entity_poly.type
_entity_poly.pdbx_seq_one_letter_code
_entity_poly.pdbx_strand_id
1 'polypeptide(L)'
;MAELKVGSSIKIEYGDEAKIIGELGSGAQGIVYLVEYKGKKYALKWYFYDKLREPNAFRTNIRNNIEDKSPSDKFLWPQYLTEGQQNGSFGYLMDLIPSNYVGLTDILNTYKIEQIKGTNQVKKVPVKFTSLEAVVNAAINIVIAFRELHRDGKSYQDL
;
A
#
# COMPACT_ATOMS: atom_id res chain seq x y z
N MET A 1 11.15 -12.93 -12.27
CA MET A 1 10.33 -12.18 -11.32
C MET A 1 8.89 -12.67 -11.43
N ALA A 2 8.22 -12.93 -10.32
CA ALA A 2 6.85 -13.42 -10.35
C ALA A 2 5.86 -12.26 -10.33
N GLU A 3 5.74 -11.59 -11.45
CA GLU A 3 4.72 -10.57 -11.67
C GLU A 3 3.36 -11.26 -11.90
N LEU A 4 2.33 -10.69 -11.29
CA LEU A 4 0.96 -11.14 -11.51
C LEU A 4 0.43 -10.53 -12.82
N LYS A 5 -0.31 -11.31 -13.59
CA LYS A 5 -0.89 -10.81 -14.85
C LYS A 5 -2.23 -10.14 -14.58
N VAL A 6 -2.42 -8.96 -15.17
CA VAL A 6 -3.75 -8.31 -15.21
C VAL A 6 -4.76 -9.25 -15.87
N GLY A 7 -5.92 -9.41 -15.26
CA GLY A 7 -6.96 -10.35 -15.65
C GLY A 7 -6.88 -11.74 -15.00
N SER A 8 -5.76 -12.09 -14.37
CA SER A 8 -5.64 -13.32 -13.57
C SER A 8 -6.21 -13.13 -12.14
N SER A 9 -6.26 -14.22 -11.38
CA SER A 9 -6.68 -14.21 -9.99
C SER A 9 -5.54 -14.64 -9.07
N ILE A 10 -5.60 -14.21 -7.81
CA ILE A 10 -4.74 -14.63 -6.72
C ILE A 10 -5.59 -15.10 -5.55
N LYS A 11 -5.23 -16.25 -4.97
CA LYS A 11 -5.96 -16.81 -3.85
C LYS A 11 -5.64 -16.10 -2.54
N ILE A 12 -6.66 -15.83 -1.76
CA ILE A 12 -6.57 -15.23 -0.43
C ILE A 12 -6.56 -16.35 0.62
N GLU A 13 -5.72 -16.24 1.64
CA GLU A 13 -5.71 -17.21 2.75
C GLU A 13 -7.10 -17.27 3.39
N TYR A 14 -7.60 -18.49 3.57
CA TYR A 14 -8.91 -18.76 4.16
C TYR A 14 -10.09 -18.06 3.46
N GLY A 15 -9.92 -17.71 2.19
CA GLY A 15 -10.92 -16.99 1.42
C GLY A 15 -10.99 -17.41 -0.05
N ASP A 16 -11.72 -16.61 -0.82
CA ASP A 16 -11.87 -16.76 -2.25
C ASP A 16 -10.69 -16.14 -3.02
N GLU A 17 -10.79 -16.12 -4.34
CA GLU A 17 -9.83 -15.47 -5.21
C GLU A 17 -10.11 -13.97 -5.36
N ALA A 18 -9.05 -13.17 -5.36
CA ALA A 18 -9.09 -11.76 -5.76
C ALA A 18 -8.67 -11.63 -7.22
N LYS A 19 -9.43 -10.89 -8.03
CA LYS A 19 -9.16 -10.65 -9.45
C LYS A 19 -8.25 -9.45 -9.61
N ILE A 20 -7.16 -9.60 -10.36
CA ILE A 20 -6.22 -8.51 -10.67
C ILE A 20 -6.77 -7.69 -11.82
N ILE A 21 -7.01 -6.38 -11.56
CA ILE A 21 -7.64 -5.47 -12.53
C ILE A 21 -6.59 -4.61 -13.23
N GLY A 22 -5.53 -4.21 -12.53
CA GLY A 22 -4.49 -3.34 -13.06
C GLY A 22 -3.31 -3.21 -12.14
N GLU A 23 -2.28 -2.49 -12.58
CA GLU A 23 -1.14 -2.08 -11.76
C GLU A 23 -1.34 -0.65 -11.27
N LEU A 24 -1.05 -0.39 -10.00
CA LEU A 24 -1.09 0.94 -9.39
C LEU A 24 0.30 1.56 -9.27
N GLY A 25 1.33 0.74 -9.18
CA GLY A 25 2.72 1.19 -9.10
C GLY A 25 3.66 0.06 -8.74
N SER A 26 4.96 0.29 -8.95
CA SER A 26 6.03 -0.68 -8.67
C SER A 26 7.18 -0.01 -7.90
N GLY A 27 7.93 -0.82 -7.16
CA GLY A 27 9.09 -0.40 -6.38
C GLY A 27 10.10 -1.52 -6.20
N ALA A 28 11.16 -1.25 -5.46
CA ALA A 28 12.29 -2.18 -5.30
C ALA A 28 11.89 -3.52 -4.67
N GLN A 29 10.91 -3.55 -3.78
CA GLN A 29 10.49 -4.74 -3.04
C GLN A 29 9.31 -5.48 -3.66
N GLY A 30 8.59 -4.87 -4.62
CA GLY A 30 7.39 -5.46 -5.18
C GLY A 30 6.52 -4.50 -5.98
N ILE A 31 5.33 -4.95 -6.28
CA ILE A 31 4.35 -4.23 -7.11
C ILE A 31 3.06 -4.03 -6.31
N VAL A 32 2.37 -2.94 -6.55
CA VAL A 32 1.03 -2.68 -6.03
C VAL A 32 0.03 -2.83 -7.17
N TYR A 33 -0.91 -3.76 -7.02
CA TYR A 33 -1.98 -4.00 -7.99
C TYR A 33 -3.31 -3.46 -7.50
N LEU A 34 -4.17 -3.05 -8.43
CA LEU A 34 -5.58 -2.89 -8.19
C LEU A 34 -6.25 -4.25 -8.33
N VAL A 35 -6.98 -4.67 -7.32
CA VAL A 35 -7.69 -5.95 -7.32
C VAL A 35 -9.15 -5.77 -6.91
N GLU A 36 -10.00 -6.70 -7.35
CA GLU A 36 -11.38 -6.84 -6.89
C GLU A 36 -11.51 -8.09 -6.04
N TYR A 37 -12.05 -7.93 -4.83
CA TYR A 37 -12.28 -9.02 -3.90
C TYR A 37 -13.60 -8.80 -3.17
N LYS A 38 -14.50 -9.80 -3.19
CA LYS A 38 -15.84 -9.73 -2.59
C LYS A 38 -16.64 -8.48 -3.00
N GLY A 39 -16.54 -8.10 -4.28
CA GLY A 39 -17.26 -6.94 -4.83
C GLY A 39 -16.71 -5.57 -4.47
N LYS A 40 -15.57 -5.51 -3.76
CA LYS A 40 -14.87 -4.25 -3.39
C LYS A 40 -13.49 -4.21 -4.03
N LYS A 41 -13.02 -2.99 -4.35
CA LYS A 41 -11.66 -2.76 -4.86
C LYS A 41 -10.69 -2.53 -3.72
N TYR A 42 -9.51 -3.15 -3.85
CA TYR A 42 -8.40 -3.06 -2.89
C TYR A 42 -7.09 -2.78 -3.63
N ALA A 43 -6.10 -2.29 -2.88
CA ALA A 43 -4.70 -2.33 -3.28
C ALA A 43 -4.10 -3.65 -2.78
N LEU A 44 -3.49 -4.43 -3.68
CA LEU A 44 -2.70 -5.60 -3.35
C LEU A 44 -1.22 -5.20 -3.36
N LYS A 45 -0.59 -5.15 -2.21
CA LYS A 45 0.87 -5.02 -2.10
C LYS A 45 1.49 -6.41 -2.27
N TRP A 46 2.11 -6.64 -3.42
CA TRP A 46 2.74 -7.89 -3.81
C TRP A 46 4.25 -7.81 -3.64
N TYR A 47 4.83 -8.73 -2.87
CA TYR A 47 6.25 -8.74 -2.56
C TYR A 47 6.99 -9.83 -3.35
N PHE A 48 8.21 -9.49 -3.80
CA PHE A 48 9.15 -10.45 -4.33
C PHE A 48 9.93 -11.10 -3.19
N TYR A 49 9.88 -12.41 -3.10
CA TYR A 49 10.53 -13.16 -2.01
C TYR A 49 12.04 -12.86 -1.90
N ASP A 50 12.73 -12.79 -3.02
CA ASP A 50 14.17 -12.54 -3.14
C ASP A 50 14.59 -11.09 -2.78
N LYS A 51 13.62 -10.19 -2.61
CA LYS A 51 13.84 -8.79 -2.22
C LYS A 51 13.58 -8.51 -0.74
N LEU A 52 13.10 -9.50 -0.01
CA LEU A 52 12.87 -9.41 1.43
C LEU A 52 14.01 -10.06 2.20
N ARG A 53 14.48 -9.41 3.25
CA ARG A 53 15.57 -9.93 4.10
C ARG A 53 15.15 -11.20 4.86
N GLU A 54 13.94 -11.19 5.42
CA GLU A 54 13.38 -12.28 6.22
C GLU A 54 11.91 -12.54 5.83
N PRO A 55 11.64 -13.09 4.64
CA PRO A 55 10.30 -13.12 4.06
C PRO A 55 9.29 -13.90 4.89
N ASN A 56 9.69 -14.98 5.57
CA ASN A 56 8.80 -15.76 6.41
C ASN A 56 8.41 -15.02 7.69
N ALA A 57 9.37 -14.37 8.35
CA ALA A 57 9.12 -13.52 9.52
C ALA A 57 8.24 -12.33 9.14
N PHE A 58 8.53 -11.71 8.00
CA PHE A 58 7.75 -10.60 7.47
C PHE A 58 6.29 -11.00 7.16
N ARG A 59 6.09 -12.15 6.52
CA ARG A 59 4.75 -12.69 6.28
C ARG A 59 3.98 -12.96 7.59
N THR A 60 4.66 -13.52 8.58
CA THR A 60 4.08 -13.76 9.92
C THR A 60 3.67 -12.44 10.58
N ASN A 61 4.51 -11.41 10.51
CA ASN A 61 4.19 -10.09 11.05
C ASN A 61 2.96 -9.46 10.37
N ILE A 62 2.82 -9.62 9.04
CA ILE A 62 1.61 -9.15 8.34
C ILE A 62 0.38 -9.88 8.84
N ARG A 63 0.44 -11.21 9.04
CA ARG A 63 -0.67 -12.00 9.59
C ARG A 63 -1.08 -11.51 10.98
N ASN A 64 -0.13 -11.33 11.87
CA ASN A 64 -0.37 -10.79 13.21
C ASN A 64 -1.03 -9.40 13.14
N ASN A 65 -0.54 -8.52 12.26
CA ASN A 65 -1.14 -7.21 12.07
C ASN A 65 -2.60 -7.28 11.57
N ILE A 66 -2.95 -8.25 10.72
CA ILE A 66 -4.34 -8.46 10.28
C ILE A 66 -5.22 -8.88 11.47
N GLU A 67 -4.73 -9.78 12.32
CA GLU A 67 -5.42 -10.26 13.52
C GLU A 67 -5.60 -9.15 14.55
N ASP A 68 -4.55 -8.38 14.82
CA ASP A 68 -4.55 -7.26 15.77
C ASP A 68 -5.39 -6.06 15.33
N LYS A 69 -5.68 -5.93 14.04
CA LYS A 69 -6.34 -4.78 13.41
C LYS A 69 -5.51 -3.49 13.45
N SER A 70 -6.01 -2.46 12.78
CA SER A 70 -5.36 -1.16 12.74
C SER A 70 -5.49 -0.42 14.07
N PRO A 71 -4.42 0.23 14.58
CA PRO A 71 -4.48 1.06 15.78
C PRO A 71 -5.33 2.33 15.58
N SER A 72 -5.57 2.75 14.35
CA SER A 72 -6.48 3.84 14.01
C SER A 72 -6.82 3.86 12.51
N ASP A 73 -7.75 4.74 12.13
CA ASP A 73 -8.17 4.98 10.75
C ASP A 73 -7.14 5.77 9.90
N LYS A 74 -6.04 6.21 10.52
CA LYS A 74 -4.97 6.96 9.84
C LYS A 74 -4.01 6.07 9.05
N PHE A 75 -4.14 4.74 9.17
CA PHE A 75 -3.26 3.78 8.52
C PHE A 75 -3.97 3.00 7.41
N LEU A 76 -3.28 2.84 6.29
CA LEU A 76 -3.61 1.81 5.32
C LEU A 76 -3.10 0.47 5.87
N TRP A 77 -4.00 -0.29 6.46
CA TRP A 77 -3.68 -1.49 7.20
C TRP A 77 -3.91 -2.75 6.38
N PRO A 78 -3.08 -3.81 6.53
CA PRO A 78 -3.33 -5.09 5.88
C PRO A 78 -4.63 -5.71 6.40
N GLN A 79 -5.49 -6.18 5.47
CA GLN A 79 -6.79 -6.76 5.79
C GLN A 79 -6.89 -8.24 5.43
N TYR A 80 -6.25 -8.65 4.35
CA TYR A 80 -6.28 -10.03 3.86
C TYR A 80 -4.89 -10.41 3.34
N LEU A 81 -4.40 -11.58 3.74
CA LEU A 81 -3.13 -12.13 3.25
C LEU A 81 -3.40 -13.05 2.07
N THR A 82 -2.55 -13.03 1.05
CA THR A 82 -2.62 -14.00 -0.05
C THR A 82 -2.00 -15.33 0.33
N GLU A 83 -2.42 -16.42 -0.31
CA GLU A 83 -1.61 -17.65 -0.31
C GLU A 83 -0.23 -17.38 -0.91
N GLY A 84 0.80 -18.04 -0.39
CA GLY A 84 2.15 -17.94 -0.95
C GLY A 84 2.23 -18.68 -2.29
N GLN A 85 2.98 -18.11 -3.22
CA GLN A 85 3.28 -18.80 -4.48
C GLN A 85 4.42 -19.80 -4.31
N GLN A 86 4.61 -20.71 -5.28
CA GLN A 86 5.70 -21.71 -5.26
C GLN A 86 7.09 -21.08 -5.15
N ASN A 87 7.28 -19.87 -5.69
CA ASN A 87 8.52 -19.09 -5.58
C ASN A 87 8.64 -18.31 -4.27
N GLY A 88 7.71 -18.49 -3.32
CA GLY A 88 7.68 -17.81 -2.03
C GLY A 88 7.08 -16.40 -2.05
N SER A 89 6.78 -15.81 -3.22
CA SER A 89 6.15 -14.49 -3.30
C SER A 89 4.75 -14.51 -2.70
N PHE A 90 4.38 -13.40 -2.06
CA PHE A 90 3.08 -13.22 -1.40
C PHE A 90 2.72 -11.74 -1.34
N GLY A 91 1.52 -11.44 -0.91
CA GLY A 91 1.06 -10.06 -0.73
C GLY A 91 -0.09 -9.97 0.25
N TYR A 92 -0.53 -8.75 0.48
CA TYR A 92 -1.72 -8.48 1.28
C TYR A 92 -2.59 -7.41 0.62
N LEU A 93 -3.88 -7.49 0.90
CA LEU A 93 -4.86 -6.50 0.48
C LEU A 93 -5.02 -5.44 1.57
N MET A 94 -5.13 -4.19 1.13
CA MET A 94 -5.42 -3.03 1.97
C MET A 94 -6.37 -2.09 1.22
N ASP A 95 -6.98 -1.14 1.92
CA ASP A 95 -7.81 -0.14 1.27
C ASP A 95 -7.01 0.70 0.27
N LEU A 96 -7.69 1.21 -0.74
CA LEU A 96 -7.09 2.15 -1.69
C LEU A 96 -6.85 3.49 -1.00
N ILE A 97 -5.74 4.14 -1.37
CA ILE A 97 -5.52 5.53 -0.99
C ILE A 97 -6.65 6.37 -1.60
N PRO A 98 -7.38 7.15 -0.79
CA PRO A 98 -8.42 8.04 -1.31
C PRO A 98 -7.85 9.03 -2.32
N SER A 99 -8.60 9.33 -3.38
CA SER A 99 -8.13 10.16 -4.50
C SER A 99 -7.80 11.61 -4.14
N ASN A 100 -8.26 12.08 -2.99
CA ASN A 100 -7.97 13.41 -2.44
C ASN A 100 -6.67 13.46 -1.60
N TYR A 101 -5.99 12.33 -1.43
CA TYR A 101 -4.68 12.29 -0.76
C TYR A 101 -3.55 12.56 -1.76
N VAL A 102 -2.49 13.17 -1.26
CA VAL A 102 -1.28 13.48 -2.02
C VAL A 102 -0.09 12.93 -1.24
N GLY A 103 0.86 12.33 -1.96
CA GLY A 103 2.08 11.79 -1.35
C GLY A 103 2.94 12.90 -0.72
N LEU A 104 3.53 12.62 0.44
CA LEU A 104 4.44 13.58 1.09
C LEU A 104 5.61 13.95 0.18
N THR A 105 6.14 12.99 -0.57
CA THR A 105 7.20 13.22 -1.56
C THR A 105 6.78 14.24 -2.64
N ASP A 106 5.53 14.17 -3.12
CA ASP A 106 5.01 15.10 -4.11
C ASP A 106 4.92 16.52 -3.55
N ILE A 107 4.51 16.65 -2.27
CA ILE A 107 4.45 17.93 -1.57
C ILE A 107 5.86 18.51 -1.39
N LEU A 108 6.82 17.69 -0.98
CA LEU A 108 8.23 18.11 -0.81
C LEU A 108 8.86 18.52 -2.14
N ASN A 109 8.52 17.83 -3.22
CA ASN A 109 8.94 18.19 -4.59
C ASN A 109 8.18 19.37 -5.18
N THR A 110 7.11 19.84 -4.53
CA THR A 110 6.19 20.88 -5.00
C THR A 110 5.40 20.55 -6.27
N TYR A 111 5.46 19.32 -6.74
CA TYR A 111 4.68 18.81 -7.87
C TYR A 111 4.50 17.29 -7.79
N LYS A 112 3.44 16.79 -8.41
CA LYS A 112 3.25 15.37 -8.72
C LYS A 112 3.30 15.14 -10.22
N ILE A 113 3.63 13.91 -10.63
CA ILE A 113 3.61 13.50 -12.03
C ILE A 113 2.28 12.80 -12.29
N GLU A 114 1.53 13.29 -13.26
CA GLU A 114 0.29 12.66 -13.73
C GLU A 114 0.43 12.21 -15.16
N GLN A 115 -0.03 11.00 -15.47
CA GLN A 115 -0.13 10.52 -16.84
C GLN A 115 -1.26 11.23 -17.59
N ILE A 116 -1.01 11.68 -18.81
CA ILE A 116 -2.03 12.26 -19.66
C ILE A 116 -2.89 11.11 -20.22
N LYS A 117 -4.20 11.14 -19.90
CA LYS A 117 -5.13 10.08 -20.33
C LYS A 117 -5.03 9.79 -21.83
N GLY A 118 -4.90 8.51 -22.16
CA GLY A 118 -4.83 8.04 -23.55
C GLY A 118 -3.47 8.22 -24.24
N THR A 119 -2.43 8.60 -23.51
CA THR A 119 -1.06 8.76 -24.02
C THR A 119 -0.03 8.17 -23.05
N ASN A 120 1.21 7.99 -23.55
CA ASN A 120 2.36 7.66 -22.69
C ASN A 120 3.07 8.91 -22.14
N GLN A 121 2.50 10.09 -22.34
CA GLN A 121 3.07 11.34 -21.87
C GLN A 121 2.67 11.63 -20.43
N VAL A 122 3.54 12.31 -19.70
CA VAL A 122 3.32 12.74 -18.33
C VAL A 122 3.37 14.27 -18.23
N LYS A 123 2.64 14.83 -17.27
CA LYS A 123 2.68 16.25 -16.94
C LYS A 123 3.03 16.44 -15.47
N LYS A 124 3.73 17.52 -15.17
CA LYS A 124 3.93 17.98 -13.79
C LYS A 124 2.74 18.81 -13.36
N VAL A 125 2.10 18.42 -12.27
CA VAL A 125 0.99 19.15 -11.66
C VAL A 125 1.48 19.75 -10.35
N PRO A 126 1.40 21.08 -10.14
CA PRO A 126 1.84 21.71 -8.91
C PRO A 126 1.09 21.16 -7.69
N VAL A 127 1.84 20.89 -6.62
CA VAL A 127 1.30 20.48 -5.32
C VAL A 127 1.96 21.32 -4.25
N LYS A 128 1.16 21.90 -3.36
CA LYS A 128 1.64 22.67 -2.22
C LYS A 128 0.61 22.68 -1.11
N PHE A 129 1.05 22.91 0.09
CA PHE A 129 0.14 23.25 1.18
C PHE A 129 -0.60 24.56 0.89
N THR A 130 -1.86 24.64 1.27
CA THR A 130 -2.70 25.82 1.05
C THR A 130 -2.38 26.96 2.02
N SER A 131 -1.82 26.62 3.19
CA SER A 131 -1.46 27.57 4.24
C SER A 131 -0.42 27.01 5.19
N LEU A 132 0.19 27.84 6.03
CA LEU A 132 1.07 27.41 7.12
C LEU A 132 0.30 26.53 8.13
N GLU A 133 -0.96 26.88 8.39
CA GLU A 133 -1.83 26.08 9.25
C GLU A 133 -1.98 24.65 8.72
N ALA A 134 -2.15 24.47 7.39
CA ALA A 134 -2.20 23.14 6.77
C ALA A 134 -0.91 22.33 6.97
N VAL A 135 0.26 22.99 6.93
CA VAL A 135 1.55 22.36 7.23
C VAL A 135 1.60 21.87 8.68
N VAL A 136 1.25 22.73 9.61
CA VAL A 136 1.24 22.43 11.06
C VAL A 136 0.26 21.29 11.36
N ASN A 137 -0.95 21.34 10.82
CA ASN A 137 -1.96 20.30 11.00
C ASN A 137 -1.50 18.94 10.41
N ALA A 138 -0.86 18.94 9.27
CA ALA A 138 -0.28 17.72 8.70
C ALA A 138 0.81 17.12 9.62
N ALA A 139 1.72 17.95 10.13
CA ALA A 139 2.76 17.53 11.07
C ALA A 139 2.16 16.96 12.37
N ILE A 140 1.17 17.63 12.96
CA ILE A 140 0.46 17.17 14.16
C ILE A 140 -0.20 15.80 13.89
N ASN A 141 -0.90 15.64 12.76
CA ASN A 141 -1.56 14.37 12.43
C ASN A 141 -0.55 13.22 12.27
N ILE A 142 0.62 13.47 11.69
CA ILE A 142 1.70 12.47 11.60
C ILE A 142 2.16 12.07 13.01
N VAL A 143 2.44 13.03 13.89
CA VAL A 143 2.87 12.75 15.27
C VAL A 143 1.80 11.96 16.03
N ILE A 144 0.52 12.33 15.89
CA ILE A 144 -0.60 11.60 16.51
C ILE A 144 -0.65 10.16 15.99
N ALA A 145 -0.52 9.95 14.68
CA ALA A 145 -0.51 8.61 14.09
C ALA A 145 0.63 7.76 14.67
N PHE A 146 1.86 8.26 14.73
CA PHE A 146 2.98 7.54 15.33
C PHE A 146 2.75 7.26 16.82
N ARG A 147 2.18 8.20 17.58
CA ARG A 147 1.83 7.98 18.99
C ARG A 147 0.81 6.85 19.15
N GLU A 148 -0.21 6.79 18.30
CA GLU A 148 -1.23 5.73 18.31
C GLU A 148 -0.58 4.38 18.00
N LEU A 149 0.30 4.32 17.00
CA LEU A 149 1.05 3.12 16.63
C LEU A 149 1.92 2.60 17.80
N HIS A 150 2.71 3.49 18.43
CA HIS A 150 3.58 3.13 19.56
C HIS A 150 2.79 2.73 20.80
N ARG A 151 1.65 3.37 21.06
CA ARG A 151 0.77 2.99 22.18
C ARG A 151 0.22 1.57 22.01
N ASP A 152 0.02 1.12 20.77
CA ASP A 152 -0.40 -0.22 20.41
C ASP A 152 0.77 -1.24 20.36
N GLY A 153 1.95 -0.84 20.84
CA GLY A 153 3.15 -1.67 20.87
C GLY A 153 3.78 -1.94 19.51
N LYS A 154 3.41 -1.18 18.48
CA LYS A 154 3.90 -1.32 17.11
C LYS A 154 4.88 -0.19 16.77
N SER A 155 5.79 -0.44 15.84
CA SER A 155 6.69 0.56 15.30
C SER A 155 6.60 0.61 13.78
N TYR A 156 6.75 1.81 13.21
CA TYR A 156 6.94 1.96 11.78
C TYR A 156 8.37 1.55 11.45
N GLN A 157 8.50 0.60 10.56
CA GLN A 157 9.79 0.20 10.01
C GLN A 157 9.76 0.46 8.52
N ASP A 158 10.57 1.40 8.07
CA ASP A 158 10.89 1.58 6.66
C ASP A 158 11.92 0.51 6.29
N LEU A 159 11.50 -0.45 5.52
CA LEU A 159 12.31 -1.59 5.07
C LEU A 159 12.88 -1.34 3.68
#